data_a4535d8cc26911ade3133966e98ad6ce
#
_entry.id   a4535d8cc26911ade3133966e98ad6ce
#
_cell.length_a   1.000
_cell.length_b   1.000
_cell.length_c   1.000
_cell.angle_alpha   90.00
_cell.angle_beta   90.00
_cell.angle_gamma   90.00
#
_symmetry.space_group_name_H-M   'P 1'
#
loop_
_entity.id
_entity.type
_entity.pdbx_description
1 polymer ?
#
loop_
_entity_poly.entity_id
_entity_poly.type
_entity_poly.pdbx_seq_one_letter_code
_entity_poly.pdbx_strand_id
1 'polypeptide(L)'
;MRPKARIPKFQRHDFKPISYAKKENTATSAYALSALSWLRKAEFLMSAPKLNLCVEDTGFEIAFAGRSNAGKSSAINCITDQNQLARASKRPGRTQMINFFSLGNPDQRLVDLPGYGYAAVPEEMKKVWQKELQNYLIERKSLTGLVLLMDVRHPLKDFDRMMLEWAKDRHLFVHILLTKADKLNRGPASAALLDVKKELKKMKLDFSIQLFSSLSKLGLEELAMVMAGRLNYVVDEDGKAINPMDNTLESQESSLLHPDINIDAVGLEGINIDDIPEVGDKDLD
;
A
#
# COMPACT_ATOMS: atom_id res chain seq x y z
N MET A 1 28.39 -12.20 22.54
CA MET A 1 27.18 -12.65 21.83
C MET A 1 26.03 -11.70 22.20
N ARG A 2 25.52 -10.90 21.23
CA ARG A 2 24.35 -10.03 21.45
C ARG A 2 23.08 -10.84 21.15
N PRO A 3 22.02 -10.77 21.96
CA PRO A 3 20.81 -11.53 21.72
C PRO A 3 20.12 -11.00 20.44
N LYS A 4 19.72 -11.92 19.56
CA LYS A 4 18.92 -11.62 18.37
C LYS A 4 17.56 -11.09 18.83
N ALA A 5 17.25 -9.84 18.53
CA ALA A 5 15.93 -9.27 18.76
C ALA A 5 14.88 -10.08 17.99
N ARG A 6 13.91 -10.65 18.70
CA ARG A 6 12.75 -11.28 18.11
C ARG A 6 11.92 -10.19 17.46
N ILE A 7 11.78 -10.26 16.13
CA ILE A 7 10.85 -9.43 15.38
C ILE A 7 9.43 -9.80 15.84
N PRO A 8 8.60 -8.84 16.33
CA PRO A 8 7.22 -9.16 16.68
C PRO A 8 6.50 -9.65 15.43
N LYS A 9 5.81 -10.78 15.51
CA LYS A 9 4.91 -11.24 14.46
C LYS A 9 3.82 -10.19 14.34
N PHE A 10 3.82 -9.43 13.23
CA PHE A 10 2.73 -8.56 12.85
C PHE A 10 1.47 -9.41 12.79
N GLN A 11 0.49 -9.13 13.64
CA GLN A 11 -0.81 -9.79 13.57
C GLN A 11 -1.40 -9.43 12.21
N ARG A 12 -1.65 -10.45 11.39
CA ARG A 12 -2.40 -10.33 10.15
C ARG A 12 -3.80 -9.84 10.53
N HIS A 13 -4.10 -8.59 10.29
CA HIS A 13 -5.48 -8.21 10.14
C HIS A 13 -5.98 -8.97 8.91
N ASP A 14 -7.01 -9.78 9.08
CA ASP A 14 -7.70 -10.51 8.02
C ASP A 14 -8.31 -9.51 7.04
N PHE A 15 -7.50 -9.02 6.11
CA PHE A 15 -7.96 -8.24 4.97
C PHE A 15 -8.64 -9.24 4.03
N LYS A 16 -9.95 -9.39 4.16
CA LYS A 16 -10.72 -10.09 3.13
C LYS A 16 -10.57 -9.27 1.85
N PRO A 17 -10.04 -9.85 0.75
CA PRO A 17 -9.99 -9.14 -0.51
C PRO A 17 -11.42 -8.76 -0.88
N ILE A 18 -11.66 -7.47 -1.11
CA ILE A 18 -12.92 -6.98 -1.65
C ILE A 18 -13.05 -7.64 -3.02
N SER A 19 -13.94 -8.63 -3.13
CA SER A 19 -14.25 -9.25 -4.40
C SER A 19 -14.97 -8.21 -5.24
N TYR A 20 -14.37 -7.78 -6.33
CA TYR A 20 -14.99 -6.91 -7.32
C TYR A 20 -16.12 -7.67 -8.04
N ALA A 21 -17.23 -7.89 -7.35
CA ALA A 21 -18.48 -8.29 -7.96
C ALA A 21 -19.11 -7.04 -8.60
N LYS A 22 -19.32 -7.11 -9.89
CA LYS A 22 -20.02 -6.17 -10.74
C LYS A 22 -21.45 -5.91 -10.22
N LYS A 23 -21.58 -5.02 -9.23
CA LYS A 23 -22.78 -4.22 -8.94
C LYS A 23 -22.23 -2.93 -8.34
N GLU A 24 -22.42 -1.83 -9.06
CA GLU A 24 -22.21 -0.48 -8.58
C GLU A 24 -23.06 -0.30 -7.32
N ASN A 25 -22.45 -0.55 -6.18
CA ASN A 25 -23.05 -0.22 -4.90
C ASN A 25 -22.74 1.26 -4.69
N THR A 26 -23.78 2.08 -4.54
CA THR A 26 -23.65 3.53 -4.27
C THR A 26 -22.69 3.81 -3.12
N ALA A 27 -22.61 2.93 -2.12
CA ALA A 27 -21.67 3.00 -1.02
C ALA A 27 -20.19 2.89 -1.46
N THR A 28 -19.87 2.01 -2.42
CA THR A 28 -18.49 1.86 -2.94
C THR A 28 -18.05 3.10 -3.70
N SER A 29 -18.94 3.70 -4.48
CA SER A 29 -18.67 4.97 -5.19
C SER A 29 -18.50 6.14 -4.22
N ALA A 30 -19.31 6.24 -3.17
CA ALA A 30 -19.17 7.27 -2.14
C ALA A 30 -17.83 7.19 -1.40
N TYR A 31 -17.40 5.97 -1.01
CA TYR A 31 -16.10 5.75 -0.39
C TYR A 31 -14.93 6.12 -1.33
N ALA A 32 -15.02 5.75 -2.62
CA ALA A 32 -14.00 6.11 -3.60
C ALA A 32 -13.87 7.63 -3.77
N LEU A 33 -14.99 8.36 -3.84
CA LEU A 33 -15.01 9.81 -3.92
C LEU A 33 -14.44 10.48 -2.66
N SER A 34 -14.77 9.95 -1.48
CA SER A 34 -14.21 10.39 -0.19
C SER A 34 -12.69 10.17 -0.16
N ALA A 35 -12.21 8.98 -0.57
CA ALA A 35 -10.79 8.68 -0.68
C ALA A 35 -10.07 9.63 -1.66
N LEU A 36 -10.65 9.91 -2.82
CA LEU A 36 -10.11 10.89 -3.77
C LEU A 36 -10.03 12.29 -3.15
N SER A 37 -11.07 12.73 -2.44
CA SER A 37 -11.06 14.01 -1.75
C SER A 37 -9.96 14.11 -0.71
N TRP A 38 -9.73 13.02 0.04
CA TRP A 38 -8.65 12.92 1.01
C TRP A 38 -7.26 12.92 0.34
N LEU A 39 -7.06 12.18 -0.74
CA LEU A 39 -5.79 12.14 -1.47
C LEU A 39 -5.39 13.51 -2.08
N ARG A 40 -6.34 14.39 -2.34
CA ARG A 40 -6.09 15.79 -2.77
C ARG A 40 -5.39 16.64 -1.71
N LYS A 41 -5.43 16.24 -0.44
CA LYS A 41 -4.70 16.89 0.66
C LYS A 41 -3.21 16.60 0.67
N ALA A 42 -2.70 15.89 -0.33
CA ALA A 42 -1.29 15.54 -0.43
C ALA A 42 -0.41 16.80 -0.47
N GLU A 43 0.55 16.88 0.44
CA GLU A 43 1.51 17.99 0.53
C GLU A 43 2.93 17.43 0.59
N PHE A 44 3.86 18.11 -0.07
CA PHE A 44 5.27 17.74 -0.02
C PHE A 44 5.80 17.84 1.40
N LEU A 45 6.38 16.75 1.90
CA LEU A 45 6.93 16.69 3.25
C LEU A 45 8.46 16.85 3.22
N MET A 46 9.15 15.96 2.50
CA MET A 46 10.60 16.00 2.34
C MET A 46 11.11 15.11 1.21
N SER A 47 12.40 15.25 0.90
CA SER A 47 13.14 14.34 0.01
C SER A 47 14.34 13.75 0.72
N ALA A 48 14.59 12.45 0.57
CA ALA A 48 15.72 11.74 1.13
C ALA A 48 16.54 11.03 0.05
N PRO A 49 17.88 11.11 0.07
CA PRO A 49 18.74 10.42 -0.89
C PRO A 49 18.93 8.93 -0.55
N LYS A 50 18.63 8.51 0.68
CA LYS A 50 18.79 7.14 1.18
C LYS A 50 17.94 6.87 2.41
N LEU A 51 17.74 5.59 2.73
CA LEU A 51 16.81 5.11 3.76
C LEU A 51 17.01 5.76 5.14
N ASN A 52 18.24 5.87 5.63
CA ASN A 52 18.52 6.40 6.96
C ASN A 52 18.33 7.92 7.11
N LEU A 53 18.01 8.63 6.03
CA LEU A 53 17.65 10.04 6.00
C LEU A 53 16.17 10.29 5.69
N CYS A 54 15.37 9.22 5.60
CA CYS A 54 13.93 9.32 5.46
C CYS A 54 13.26 9.83 6.75
N VAL A 55 11.99 10.18 6.64
CA VAL A 55 11.14 10.47 7.82
C VAL A 55 11.16 9.27 8.78
N GLU A 56 10.75 9.50 10.01
CA GLU A 56 10.59 8.44 11.02
C GLU A 56 9.79 7.26 10.45
N ASP A 57 10.21 6.04 10.77
CA ASP A 57 9.63 4.81 10.23
C ASP A 57 8.39 4.37 11.04
N THR A 58 7.39 5.26 11.07
CA THR A 58 6.09 5.11 11.74
C THR A 58 4.95 5.33 10.75
N GLY A 59 3.73 4.99 11.13
CA GLY A 59 2.53 5.22 10.32
C GLY A 59 2.42 4.28 9.10
N PHE A 60 1.84 4.78 8.02
CA PHE A 60 1.47 4.01 6.83
C PHE A 60 1.99 4.70 5.58
N GLU A 61 2.72 3.95 4.76
CA GLU A 61 3.27 4.45 3.50
C GLU A 61 2.83 3.57 2.34
N ILE A 62 2.49 4.21 1.22
CA ILE A 62 2.35 3.55 -0.07
C ILE A 62 3.34 4.16 -1.06
N ALA A 63 4.19 3.32 -1.63
CA ALA A 63 5.25 3.77 -2.52
C ALA A 63 4.87 3.58 -3.99
N PHE A 64 5.19 4.57 -4.80
CA PHE A 64 5.05 4.52 -6.25
C PHE A 64 6.40 4.24 -6.89
N ALA A 65 6.48 3.15 -7.64
CA ALA A 65 7.67 2.77 -8.40
C ALA A 65 7.34 2.53 -9.86
N GLY A 66 8.30 2.68 -10.73
CA GLY A 66 8.13 2.40 -12.14
C GLY A 66 9.33 2.90 -12.95
N ARG A 67 9.48 2.35 -14.15
CA ARG A 67 10.53 2.79 -15.08
C ARG A 67 10.36 4.28 -15.41
N SER A 68 11.46 4.91 -15.79
CA SER A 68 11.41 6.23 -16.41
C SER A 68 10.38 6.24 -17.54
N ASN A 69 9.52 7.24 -17.54
CA ASN A 69 8.41 7.37 -18.50
C ASN A 69 7.29 6.30 -18.38
N ALA A 70 7.24 5.51 -17.32
CA ALA A 70 6.09 4.64 -17.04
C ALA A 70 4.82 5.41 -16.64
N GLY A 71 4.90 6.72 -16.43
CA GLY A 71 3.76 7.56 -16.07
C GLY A 71 3.61 7.80 -14.56
N LYS A 72 4.65 7.54 -13.75
CA LYS A 72 4.61 7.65 -12.29
C LYS A 72 4.17 9.04 -11.79
N SER A 73 4.88 10.10 -12.17
CA SER A 73 4.49 11.47 -11.77
C SER A 73 3.11 11.88 -12.29
N SER A 74 2.73 11.41 -13.50
CA SER A 74 1.39 11.65 -14.04
C SER A 74 0.31 10.94 -13.21
N ALA A 75 0.56 9.73 -12.73
CA ALA A 75 -0.36 8.99 -11.89
C ALA A 75 -0.51 9.65 -10.51
N ILE A 76 0.60 10.02 -9.86
CA ILE A 76 0.59 10.73 -8.58
C ILE A 76 -0.18 12.05 -8.72
N ASN A 77 0.13 12.86 -9.73
CA ASN A 77 -0.56 14.13 -9.97
C ASN A 77 -2.04 13.94 -10.29
N CYS A 78 -2.40 12.87 -11.00
CA CYS A 78 -3.78 12.54 -11.33
C CYS A 78 -4.60 12.14 -10.11
N ILE A 79 -4.04 11.27 -9.23
CA ILE A 79 -4.73 10.78 -8.05
C ILE A 79 -4.89 11.86 -6.96
N THR A 80 -3.94 12.79 -6.90
CA THR A 80 -3.96 13.93 -5.98
C THR A 80 -4.66 15.16 -6.56
N ASP A 81 -5.06 15.11 -7.84
CA ASP A 81 -5.62 16.23 -8.58
C ASP A 81 -4.73 17.50 -8.52
N GLN A 82 -3.40 17.32 -8.53
CA GLN A 82 -2.40 18.37 -8.43
C GLN A 82 -1.41 18.28 -9.59
N ASN A 83 -1.31 19.31 -10.43
CA ASN A 83 -0.53 19.25 -11.66
C ASN A 83 1.00 19.21 -11.47
N GLN A 84 1.51 19.55 -10.31
CA GLN A 84 2.96 19.70 -10.05
C GLN A 84 3.42 19.12 -8.71
N LEU A 85 2.64 18.31 -8.04
CA LEU A 85 3.04 17.68 -6.77
C LEU A 85 4.26 16.78 -7.01
N ALA A 86 4.13 15.81 -7.90
CA ALA A 86 5.26 14.99 -8.35
C ALA A 86 5.83 15.57 -9.65
N ARG A 87 7.09 16.00 -9.61
CA ARG A 87 7.76 16.58 -10.78
C ARG A 87 8.53 15.51 -11.53
N ALA A 88 8.24 15.33 -12.82
CA ALA A 88 9.07 14.51 -13.70
C ALA A 88 10.44 15.17 -13.84
N SER A 89 11.51 14.59 -13.32
CA SER A 89 12.87 15.04 -13.57
C SER A 89 13.20 14.79 -15.06
N LYS A 90 13.34 15.85 -15.83
CA LYS A 90 13.77 15.78 -17.23
C LYS A 90 15.30 15.68 -17.41
N ARG A 91 16.09 15.78 -16.33
CA ARG A 91 17.55 15.77 -16.40
C ARG A 91 18.09 14.44 -15.85
N PRO A 92 18.73 13.62 -16.70
CA PRO A 92 19.51 12.45 -16.23
C PRO A 92 20.65 12.92 -15.32
N GLY A 93 20.95 12.16 -14.26
CA GLY A 93 22.15 12.41 -13.43
C GLY A 93 21.96 13.29 -12.19
N ARG A 94 20.78 13.85 -11.90
CA ARG A 94 20.52 14.42 -10.56
C ARG A 94 20.26 13.28 -9.58
N THR A 95 20.77 13.43 -8.35
CA THR A 95 20.50 12.52 -7.23
C THR A 95 19.01 12.25 -7.18
N GLN A 96 18.65 11.01 -7.45
CA GLN A 96 17.23 10.61 -7.46
C GLN A 96 16.84 10.42 -6.00
N MET A 97 15.95 11.29 -5.52
CA MET A 97 15.50 11.31 -4.13
C MET A 97 14.25 10.47 -3.97
N ILE A 98 14.09 9.90 -2.79
CA ILE A 98 12.81 9.37 -2.30
C ILE A 98 12.02 10.57 -1.81
N ASN A 99 10.87 10.87 -2.43
CA ASN A 99 10.05 12.02 -2.08
C ASN A 99 8.84 11.55 -1.26
N PHE A 100 8.62 12.21 -0.13
CA PHE A 100 7.52 11.94 0.78
C PHE A 100 6.47 13.03 0.69
N PHE A 101 5.20 12.64 0.68
CA PHE A 101 4.05 13.54 0.71
C PHE A 101 3.11 13.09 1.82
N SER A 102 2.73 13.98 2.73
CA SER A 102 1.72 13.72 3.76
C SER A 102 0.31 13.89 3.20
N LEU A 103 -0.67 13.23 3.79
CA LEU A 103 -2.08 13.27 3.37
C LEU A 103 -2.97 13.97 4.42
N GLY A 104 -2.53 15.14 4.87
CA GLY A 104 -3.18 15.89 5.95
C GLY A 104 -2.85 15.35 7.35
N ASN A 105 -2.21 14.18 7.43
CA ASN A 105 -1.67 13.55 8.62
C ASN A 105 -0.25 13.07 8.29
N PRO A 106 0.79 13.41 9.09
CA PRO A 106 2.18 13.01 8.84
C PRO A 106 2.40 11.48 8.88
N ASP A 107 1.49 10.73 9.50
CA ASP A 107 1.56 9.27 9.57
C ASP A 107 0.95 8.54 8.36
N GLN A 108 0.32 9.27 7.43
CA GLN A 108 -0.22 8.72 6.19
C GLN A 108 0.50 9.38 5.00
N ARG A 109 1.31 8.61 4.30
CA ARG A 109 2.24 9.16 3.31
C ARG A 109 2.17 8.46 1.96
N LEU A 110 2.21 9.27 0.89
CA LEU A 110 2.58 8.81 -0.43
C LEU A 110 4.10 8.94 -0.58
N VAL A 111 4.72 7.97 -1.22
CA VAL A 111 6.16 7.97 -1.43
C VAL A 111 6.44 7.82 -2.93
N ASP A 112 7.09 8.81 -3.52
CA ASP A 112 7.53 8.77 -4.91
C ASP A 112 8.97 8.27 -4.97
N LEU A 113 9.12 6.99 -5.31
CA LEU A 113 10.43 6.38 -5.47
C LEU A 113 11.06 6.85 -6.79
N PRO A 114 12.39 6.96 -6.81
CA PRO A 114 13.08 7.33 -8.04
C PRO A 114 12.72 6.40 -9.21
N GLY A 115 12.52 6.97 -10.41
CA GLY A 115 12.28 6.19 -11.64
C GLY A 115 13.54 5.44 -12.07
N TYR A 116 13.40 4.21 -12.52
CA TYR A 116 14.52 3.37 -12.95
C TYR A 116 14.61 3.21 -14.49
N GLY A 117 15.70 2.62 -14.97
CA GLY A 117 15.87 2.30 -16.40
C GLY A 117 16.30 3.49 -17.26
N TYR A 118 16.96 4.49 -16.70
CA TYR A 118 17.63 5.52 -17.49
C TYR A 118 18.87 4.94 -18.16
N ALA A 119 18.92 4.97 -19.50
CA ALA A 119 20.05 4.47 -20.29
C ALA A 119 21.34 5.28 -20.04
N ALA A 120 21.22 6.56 -19.75
CA ALA A 120 22.34 7.51 -19.66
C ALA A 120 22.99 7.61 -18.26
N VAL A 121 22.67 6.70 -17.32
CA VAL A 121 23.26 6.71 -15.96
C VAL A 121 24.42 5.72 -15.91
N PRO A 122 25.61 6.08 -15.37
CA PRO A 122 26.72 5.15 -15.17
C PRO A 122 26.31 3.90 -14.39
N GLU A 123 26.87 2.75 -14.72
CA GLU A 123 26.49 1.45 -14.14
C GLU A 123 26.68 1.39 -12.62
N GLU A 124 27.76 2.02 -12.13
CA GLU A 124 28.04 2.12 -10.68
C GLU A 124 26.95 2.89 -9.93
N MET A 125 26.48 3.99 -10.49
CA MET A 125 25.39 4.77 -9.91
C MET A 125 24.07 3.98 -9.93
N LYS A 126 23.82 3.17 -10.98
CA LYS A 126 22.64 2.28 -11.03
C LYS A 126 22.68 1.26 -9.90
N LYS A 127 23.85 0.64 -9.63
CA LYS A 127 24.01 -0.34 -8.55
C LYS A 127 23.77 0.28 -7.15
N VAL A 128 24.36 1.44 -6.90
CA VAL A 128 24.13 2.15 -5.63
C VAL A 128 22.65 2.44 -5.44
N TRP A 129 22.02 2.96 -6.46
CA TRP A 129 20.64 3.33 -6.42
C TRP A 129 19.69 2.11 -6.30
N GLN A 130 19.98 1.01 -7.00
CA GLN A 130 19.24 -0.25 -6.86
C GLN A 130 19.32 -0.77 -5.42
N LYS A 131 20.49 -0.68 -4.79
CA LYS A 131 20.69 -1.07 -3.40
C LYS A 131 19.86 -0.22 -2.44
N GLU A 132 19.84 1.10 -2.59
CA GLU A 132 19.02 1.98 -1.74
C GLU A 132 17.52 1.71 -1.92
N LEU A 133 17.07 1.45 -3.14
CA LEU A 133 15.69 1.09 -3.43
C LEU A 133 15.32 -0.27 -2.83
N GLN A 134 16.22 -1.26 -2.94
CA GLN A 134 16.05 -2.56 -2.31
C GLN A 134 15.98 -2.43 -0.77
N ASN A 135 16.90 -1.68 -0.16
CA ASN A 135 16.90 -1.44 1.28
C ASN A 135 15.57 -0.79 1.72
N TYR A 136 15.10 0.23 0.98
CA TYR A 136 13.82 0.88 1.27
C TYR A 136 12.66 -0.13 1.23
N LEU A 137 12.57 -0.94 0.18
CA LEU A 137 11.49 -1.93 0.04
C LEU A 137 11.56 -3.03 1.12
N ILE A 138 12.75 -3.46 1.51
CA ILE A 138 12.92 -4.58 2.45
C ILE A 138 12.84 -4.12 3.91
N GLU A 139 13.42 -2.99 4.25
CA GLU A 139 13.64 -2.60 5.64
C GLU A 139 12.57 -1.64 6.18
N ARG A 140 11.91 -0.85 5.31
CA ARG A 140 10.95 0.18 5.72
C ARG A 140 9.68 -0.45 6.32
N LYS A 141 9.44 -0.28 7.61
CA LYS A 141 8.33 -0.91 8.36
C LYS A 141 6.99 -0.25 8.06
N SER A 142 6.97 1.07 7.95
CA SER A 142 5.77 1.86 7.61
C SER A 142 5.25 1.62 6.19
N LEU A 143 6.05 0.98 5.31
CA LEU A 143 5.64 0.66 3.94
C LEU A 143 4.62 -0.49 3.93
N THR A 144 3.37 -0.18 3.62
CA THR A 144 2.21 -1.11 3.62
C THR A 144 1.82 -1.59 2.23
N GLY A 145 2.30 -0.92 1.17
CA GLY A 145 2.02 -1.30 -0.20
C GLY A 145 2.91 -0.62 -1.22
N LEU A 146 3.06 -1.28 -2.36
CA LEU A 146 3.80 -0.78 -3.52
C LEU A 146 2.84 -0.64 -4.71
N VAL A 147 2.72 0.54 -5.28
CA VAL A 147 2.09 0.77 -6.58
C VAL A 147 3.17 0.70 -7.65
N LEU A 148 3.19 -0.38 -8.42
CA LEU A 148 4.19 -0.62 -9.46
C LEU A 148 3.61 -0.31 -10.84
N LEU A 149 4.14 0.75 -11.47
CA LEU A 149 3.66 1.26 -12.74
C LEU A 149 4.42 0.64 -13.92
N MET A 150 3.67 0.05 -14.83
CA MET A 150 4.19 -0.54 -16.06
C MET A 150 3.42 0.04 -17.26
N ASP A 151 4.11 0.45 -18.32
CA ASP A 151 3.46 0.80 -19.59
C ASP A 151 2.75 -0.45 -20.14
N VAL A 152 1.44 -0.37 -20.38
CA VAL A 152 0.61 -1.50 -20.81
C VAL A 152 1.11 -2.18 -22.09
N ARG A 153 1.85 -1.47 -22.94
CA ARG A 153 2.42 -1.97 -24.19
C ARG A 153 3.67 -2.84 -23.98
N HIS A 154 4.35 -2.68 -22.85
CA HIS A 154 5.64 -3.32 -22.57
C HIS A 154 5.79 -3.62 -21.05
N PRO A 155 4.90 -4.40 -20.44
CA PRO A 155 4.95 -4.71 -19.02
C PRO A 155 6.03 -5.74 -18.70
N LEU A 156 6.29 -5.95 -17.41
CA LEU A 156 7.15 -7.02 -16.87
C LEU A 156 8.59 -7.01 -17.41
N LYS A 157 9.19 -5.83 -17.56
CA LYS A 157 10.62 -5.71 -17.88
C LYS A 157 11.47 -6.19 -16.71
N ASP A 158 12.75 -6.47 -16.94
CA ASP A 158 13.65 -7.09 -15.97
C ASP A 158 13.64 -6.42 -14.61
N PHE A 159 13.68 -5.08 -14.58
CA PHE A 159 13.62 -4.35 -13.32
C PHE A 159 12.25 -4.42 -12.65
N ASP A 160 11.16 -4.46 -13.42
CA ASP A 160 9.81 -4.66 -12.87
C ASP A 160 9.75 -6.02 -12.16
N ARG A 161 10.29 -7.07 -12.78
CA ARG A 161 10.39 -8.42 -12.19
C ARG A 161 11.23 -8.43 -10.91
N MET A 162 12.36 -7.72 -10.90
CA MET A 162 13.22 -7.59 -9.72
C MET A 162 12.48 -6.90 -8.55
N MET A 163 11.73 -5.84 -8.82
CA MET A 163 10.89 -5.17 -7.82
C MET A 163 9.81 -6.11 -7.25
N LEU A 164 9.22 -6.93 -8.09
CA LEU A 164 8.23 -7.94 -7.69
C LEU A 164 8.84 -9.02 -6.80
N GLU A 165 10.06 -9.50 -7.10
CA GLU A 165 10.76 -10.46 -6.25
C GLU A 165 11.08 -9.86 -4.86
N TRP A 166 11.59 -8.63 -4.78
CA TRP A 166 11.84 -7.97 -3.49
C TRP A 166 10.56 -7.78 -2.67
N ALA A 167 9.45 -7.40 -3.33
CA ALA A 167 8.17 -7.28 -2.67
C ALA A 167 7.66 -8.63 -2.15
N LYS A 168 7.85 -9.71 -2.91
CA LYS A 168 7.50 -11.08 -2.54
C LYS A 168 8.29 -11.55 -1.31
N ASP A 169 9.62 -11.33 -1.30
CA ASP A 169 10.49 -11.76 -0.19
C ASP A 169 10.08 -11.13 1.13
N ARG A 170 9.53 -9.92 1.09
CA ARG A 170 8.99 -9.22 2.25
C ARG A 170 7.51 -9.50 2.53
N HIS A 171 6.80 -10.21 1.66
CA HIS A 171 5.34 -10.34 1.68
C HIS A 171 4.61 -8.99 1.58
N LEU A 172 5.20 -8.03 0.85
CA LEU A 172 4.61 -6.73 0.61
C LEU A 172 3.51 -6.85 -0.45
N PHE A 173 2.35 -6.24 -0.18
CA PHE A 173 1.30 -6.12 -1.19
C PHE A 173 1.74 -5.23 -2.35
N VAL A 174 1.46 -5.66 -3.59
CA VAL A 174 1.76 -4.90 -4.81
C VAL A 174 0.51 -4.63 -5.62
N HIS A 175 0.23 -3.38 -5.89
CA HIS A 175 -0.78 -2.96 -6.85
C HIS A 175 -0.13 -2.63 -8.18
N ILE A 176 -0.40 -3.44 -9.20
CA ILE A 176 0.15 -3.22 -10.54
C ILE A 176 -0.78 -2.27 -11.31
N LEU A 177 -0.20 -1.16 -11.75
CA LEU A 177 -0.89 -0.15 -12.53
C LEU A 177 -0.40 -0.21 -13.97
N LEU A 178 -1.18 -0.84 -14.87
CA LEU A 178 -0.89 -0.86 -16.30
C LEU A 178 -1.27 0.47 -16.92
N THR A 179 -0.29 1.37 -16.98
CA THR A 179 -0.47 2.76 -17.39
C THR A 179 -0.58 2.93 -18.90
N LYS A 180 -1.04 4.12 -19.32
CA LYS A 180 -1.23 4.50 -20.72
C LYS A 180 -2.19 3.56 -21.47
N ALA A 181 -3.21 3.08 -20.77
CA ALA A 181 -4.22 2.21 -21.35
C ALA A 181 -4.98 2.88 -22.53
N ASP A 182 -4.97 4.22 -22.57
CA ASP A 182 -5.47 5.04 -23.70
C ASP A 182 -4.70 4.86 -25.01
N LYS A 183 -3.51 4.24 -24.98
CA LYS A 183 -2.69 3.97 -26.16
C LYS A 183 -3.03 2.63 -26.84
N LEU A 184 -3.93 1.86 -26.27
CA LEU A 184 -4.40 0.59 -26.81
C LEU A 184 -5.91 0.57 -26.93
N ASN A 185 -6.42 -0.16 -27.92
CA ASN A 185 -7.83 -0.50 -27.98
C ASN A 185 -8.20 -1.44 -26.82
N ARG A 186 -9.49 -1.53 -26.49
CA ARG A 186 -10.01 -2.30 -25.36
C ARG A 186 -9.58 -3.78 -25.37
N GLY A 187 -9.61 -4.45 -26.54
CA GLY A 187 -9.22 -5.86 -26.66
C GLY A 187 -7.74 -6.11 -26.29
N PRO A 188 -6.78 -5.47 -26.97
CA PRO A 188 -5.35 -5.57 -26.64
C PRO A 188 -5.03 -5.14 -25.19
N ALA A 189 -5.65 -4.10 -24.65
CA ALA A 189 -5.44 -3.68 -23.28
C ALA A 189 -5.90 -4.76 -22.27
N SER A 190 -7.07 -5.36 -22.50
CA SER A 190 -7.59 -6.45 -21.67
C SER A 190 -6.72 -7.71 -21.78
N ALA A 191 -6.22 -8.05 -22.97
CA ALA A 191 -5.30 -9.17 -23.17
C ALA A 191 -4.01 -8.94 -22.37
N ALA A 192 -3.38 -7.77 -22.47
CA ALA A 192 -2.18 -7.44 -21.72
C ALA A 192 -2.40 -7.55 -20.19
N LEU A 193 -3.55 -7.09 -19.67
CA LEU A 193 -3.90 -7.25 -18.27
C LEU A 193 -3.99 -8.72 -17.85
N LEU A 194 -4.65 -9.56 -18.65
CA LEU A 194 -4.80 -10.98 -18.36
C LEU A 194 -3.46 -11.72 -18.40
N ASP A 195 -2.59 -11.39 -19.36
CA ASP A 195 -1.26 -11.98 -19.48
C ASP A 195 -0.38 -11.64 -18.28
N VAL A 196 -0.34 -10.37 -17.88
CA VAL A 196 0.39 -9.94 -16.67
C VAL A 196 -0.18 -10.62 -15.43
N LYS A 197 -1.49 -10.67 -15.27
CA LYS A 197 -2.15 -11.33 -14.14
C LYS A 197 -1.79 -12.81 -14.04
N LYS A 198 -1.68 -13.52 -15.20
CA LYS A 198 -1.26 -14.92 -15.27
C LYS A 198 0.18 -15.10 -14.78
N GLU A 199 1.10 -14.23 -15.20
CA GLU A 199 2.50 -14.27 -14.76
C GLU A 199 2.64 -14.00 -13.26
N LEU A 200 1.96 -12.98 -12.73
CA LEU A 200 1.99 -12.63 -11.31
C LEU A 200 1.46 -13.75 -10.40
N LYS A 201 0.41 -14.46 -10.84
CA LYS A 201 -0.10 -15.63 -10.09
C LYS A 201 0.95 -16.71 -9.90
N LYS A 202 1.85 -16.93 -10.90
CA LYS A 202 2.96 -17.91 -10.79
C LYS A 202 3.97 -17.52 -9.73
N MET A 203 4.14 -16.21 -9.47
CA MET A 203 5.10 -15.70 -8.49
C MET A 203 4.64 -15.88 -7.03
N LYS A 204 3.37 -16.25 -6.77
CA LYS A 204 2.79 -16.37 -5.44
C LYS A 204 2.90 -15.08 -4.62
N LEU A 205 2.74 -13.95 -5.27
CA LEU A 205 2.74 -12.60 -4.70
C LEU A 205 1.33 -12.23 -4.24
N ASP A 206 1.23 -11.42 -3.16
CA ASP A 206 -0.01 -10.72 -2.79
C ASP A 206 -0.16 -9.50 -3.68
N PHE A 207 -1.12 -9.50 -4.60
CA PHE A 207 -1.25 -8.44 -5.60
C PHE A 207 -2.68 -8.16 -6.03
N SER A 208 -2.87 -6.93 -6.51
CA SER A 208 -3.97 -6.55 -7.40
C SER A 208 -3.43 -5.88 -8.67
N ILE A 209 -4.24 -5.80 -9.71
CA ILE A 209 -3.85 -5.27 -11.03
C ILE A 209 -5.02 -4.60 -11.71
N GLN A 210 -4.78 -3.45 -12.32
CA GLN A 210 -5.76 -2.71 -13.12
C GLN A 210 -5.15 -2.03 -14.35
N LEU A 211 -6.01 -1.65 -15.30
CA LEU A 211 -5.68 -0.69 -16.35
C LEU A 211 -5.79 0.72 -15.81
N PHE A 212 -4.89 1.61 -16.26
CA PHE A 212 -4.89 3.00 -15.82
C PHE A 212 -4.54 3.97 -16.96
N SER A 213 -5.21 5.10 -16.98
CA SER A 213 -4.83 6.25 -17.82
C SER A 213 -5.03 7.55 -17.05
N SER A 214 -3.95 8.27 -16.82
CA SER A 214 -4.02 9.63 -16.26
C SER A 214 -4.70 10.63 -17.20
N LEU A 215 -4.72 10.36 -18.50
CA LEU A 215 -5.36 11.24 -19.50
C LEU A 215 -6.89 11.11 -19.47
N SER A 216 -7.40 9.89 -19.50
CA SER A 216 -8.85 9.60 -19.48
C SER A 216 -9.41 9.36 -18.08
N LYS A 217 -8.57 9.42 -17.04
CA LYS A 217 -8.91 9.09 -15.64
C LYS A 217 -9.44 7.66 -15.44
N LEU A 218 -9.16 6.75 -16.40
CA LEU A 218 -9.54 5.36 -16.31
C LEU A 218 -8.84 4.71 -15.09
N GLY A 219 -9.62 4.04 -14.23
CA GLY A 219 -9.11 3.31 -13.06
C GLY A 219 -8.74 4.21 -11.88
N LEU A 220 -9.13 5.49 -11.88
CA LEU A 220 -8.76 6.43 -10.82
C LEU A 220 -9.42 6.10 -9.48
N GLU A 221 -10.71 5.77 -9.48
CA GLU A 221 -11.47 5.40 -8.28
C GLU A 221 -10.97 4.07 -7.69
N GLU A 222 -10.69 3.09 -8.53
CA GLU A 222 -10.13 1.80 -8.10
C GLU A 222 -8.77 1.97 -7.43
N LEU A 223 -7.88 2.79 -8.02
CA LEU A 223 -6.60 3.13 -7.41
C LEU A 223 -6.79 3.82 -6.05
N ALA A 224 -7.71 4.78 -5.95
CA ALA A 224 -7.99 5.49 -4.70
C ALA A 224 -8.45 4.55 -3.59
N MET A 225 -9.33 3.60 -3.88
CA MET A 225 -9.79 2.59 -2.91
C MET A 225 -8.65 1.69 -2.43
N VAL A 226 -7.79 1.23 -3.34
CA VAL A 226 -6.61 0.43 -2.97
C VAL A 226 -5.69 1.21 -2.05
N MET A 227 -5.41 2.47 -2.39
CA MET A 227 -4.54 3.33 -1.58
C MET A 227 -5.15 3.61 -0.20
N ALA A 228 -6.42 3.95 -0.15
CA ALA A 228 -7.16 4.21 1.09
C ALA A 228 -7.06 3.01 2.04
N GLY A 229 -7.32 1.80 1.55
CA GLY A 229 -7.20 0.58 2.34
C GLY A 229 -5.78 0.32 2.88
N ARG A 230 -4.74 0.64 2.10
CA ARG A 230 -3.34 0.41 2.52
C ARG A 230 -2.77 1.50 3.41
N LEU A 231 -3.34 2.68 3.37
CA LEU A 231 -2.96 3.82 4.21
C LEU A 231 -3.82 3.96 5.46
N ASN A 232 -4.62 2.95 5.77
CA ASN A 232 -5.52 2.93 6.92
C ASN A 232 -6.46 4.16 6.95
N TYR A 233 -7.03 4.49 5.78
CA TYR A 233 -8.04 5.53 5.67
C TYR A 233 -9.39 4.99 6.14
N VAL A 234 -9.92 5.55 7.21
CA VAL A 234 -11.20 5.15 7.80
C VAL A 234 -12.17 6.32 7.69
N VAL A 235 -13.44 6.02 7.45
CA VAL A 235 -14.53 6.99 7.47
C VAL A 235 -15.58 6.55 8.48
N ASP A 236 -16.25 7.51 9.11
CA ASP A 236 -17.42 7.27 9.94
C ASP A 236 -18.66 6.91 9.10
N GLU A 237 -19.80 6.70 9.76
CA GLU A 237 -21.08 6.37 9.14
C GLU A 237 -21.57 7.48 8.19
N ASP A 238 -21.16 8.73 8.43
CA ASP A 238 -21.46 9.91 7.60
C ASP A 238 -20.46 10.08 6.43
N GLY A 239 -19.47 9.19 6.28
CA GLY A 239 -18.44 9.25 5.24
C GLY A 239 -17.34 10.27 5.51
N LYS A 240 -17.23 10.82 6.74
CA LYS A 240 -16.17 11.74 7.13
C LYS A 240 -14.93 10.95 7.56
N ALA A 241 -13.75 11.42 7.13
CA ALA A 241 -12.49 10.80 7.52
C ALA A 241 -12.28 10.81 9.03
N ILE A 242 -12.03 9.64 9.60
CA ILE A 242 -11.60 9.45 10.99
C ILE A 242 -10.09 9.33 11.00
N ASN A 243 -9.40 10.07 11.87
CA ASN A 243 -7.99 9.83 12.10
C ASN A 243 -7.83 8.53 12.91
N PRO A 244 -7.18 7.47 12.37
CA PRO A 244 -7.04 6.20 13.09
C PRO A 244 -6.29 6.32 14.42
N MET A 245 -5.51 7.39 14.61
CA MET A 245 -4.75 7.66 15.84
C MET A 245 -5.61 8.34 16.92
N ASP A 246 -6.74 8.95 16.55
CA ASP A 246 -7.65 9.57 17.52
C ASP A 246 -8.57 8.54 18.23
N ASN A 247 -8.60 7.29 17.75
CA ASN A 247 -9.25 6.16 18.39
C ASN A 247 -8.33 5.54 19.46
N THR A 248 -7.84 6.34 20.40
CA THR A 248 -7.28 5.84 21.64
C THR A 248 -8.39 5.14 22.45
N LEU A 249 -8.02 4.07 23.13
CA LEU A 249 -8.87 3.09 23.84
C LEU A 249 -9.99 3.66 24.73
N GLU A 250 -10.01 4.97 25.01
CA GLU A 250 -11.04 5.64 25.80
C GLU A 250 -12.41 5.80 25.11
N SER A 251 -12.47 5.76 23.77
CA SER A 251 -13.74 5.89 23.04
C SER A 251 -14.47 4.55 22.82
N GLN A 252 -13.79 3.42 23.00
CA GLN A 252 -14.42 2.10 22.85
C GLN A 252 -15.08 1.61 24.16
N GLU A 253 -14.63 2.06 25.32
CA GLU A 253 -15.27 1.69 26.61
C GLU A 253 -16.61 2.41 26.83
N SER A 254 -16.81 3.60 26.27
CA SER A 254 -18.07 4.34 26.46
C SER A 254 -19.20 3.89 25.53
N SER A 255 -18.90 3.25 24.40
CA SER A 255 -19.91 2.77 23.44
C SER A 255 -20.37 1.32 23.69
N LEU A 256 -19.70 0.60 24.59
CA LEU A 256 -20.05 -0.79 24.96
C LEU A 256 -20.92 -0.86 26.24
N LEU A 257 -21.17 0.26 26.90
CA LEU A 257 -22.10 0.32 28.01
C LEU A 257 -23.52 0.64 27.49
N HIS A 258 -24.20 -0.35 26.95
CA HIS A 258 -25.66 -0.32 26.84
C HIS A 258 -26.26 -0.32 28.25
N PRO A 259 -27.12 0.65 28.63
CA PRO A 259 -27.62 0.78 29.99
C PRO A 259 -28.66 -0.28 30.40
N ASP A 260 -28.93 -1.31 29.61
CA ASP A 260 -30.04 -2.26 29.83
C ASP A 260 -29.64 -3.73 29.94
N ILE A 261 -28.38 -4.07 30.29
CA ILE A 261 -28.08 -5.45 30.66
C ILE A 261 -28.09 -5.59 32.17
N ASN A 262 -29.23 -6.10 32.66
CA ASN A 262 -29.39 -6.50 34.07
C ASN A 262 -28.52 -7.72 34.35
N ILE A 263 -27.43 -7.54 35.09
CA ILE A 263 -26.41 -8.57 35.38
C ILE A 263 -26.92 -9.60 36.40
N ASP A 264 -28.09 -9.36 37.03
CA ASP A 264 -28.65 -10.27 38.05
C ASP A 264 -29.43 -11.47 37.52
N ALA A 265 -29.47 -11.70 36.19
CA ALA A 265 -30.24 -12.78 35.56
C ALA A 265 -29.41 -13.97 35.05
N VAL A 266 -28.08 -14.02 35.26
CA VAL A 266 -27.28 -15.20 34.89
C VAL A 266 -26.81 -15.88 36.15
N GLY A 267 -27.58 -16.87 36.59
CA GLY A 267 -27.23 -17.75 37.69
C GLY A 267 -25.95 -18.56 37.39
N LEU A 268 -24.90 -18.24 38.08
CA LEU A 268 -23.69 -19.08 38.19
C LEU A 268 -23.90 -20.16 39.23
N GLU A 269 -24.70 -21.19 38.92
CA GLU A 269 -24.69 -22.45 39.63
C GLU A 269 -24.17 -23.51 38.68
N GLY A 270 -23.00 -24.09 39.02
CA GLY A 270 -22.58 -25.39 38.49
C GLY A 270 -21.34 -25.44 37.58
N ILE A 271 -20.22 -24.84 37.98
CA ILE A 271 -18.93 -25.27 37.43
C ILE A 271 -18.09 -25.75 38.64
N ASN A 272 -17.96 -27.08 38.75
CA ASN A 272 -17.13 -27.75 39.75
C ASN A 272 -15.68 -27.66 39.29
N ILE A 273 -14.81 -27.07 40.11
CA ILE A 273 -13.39 -26.80 39.79
C ILE A 273 -12.57 -28.13 39.77
N ASP A 274 -13.15 -29.25 40.17
CA ASP A 274 -12.47 -30.54 40.27
C ASP A 274 -12.41 -31.36 38.96
N ASP A 275 -12.96 -30.86 37.85
CA ASP A 275 -12.99 -31.59 36.57
C ASP A 275 -11.95 -31.10 35.53
N ILE A 276 -10.86 -30.43 35.94
CA ILE A 276 -9.78 -30.05 35.03
C ILE A 276 -8.71 -31.15 35.05
N PRO A 277 -8.47 -31.91 33.98
CA PRO A 277 -7.43 -32.92 33.95
C PRO A 277 -6.03 -32.26 33.98
N GLU A 278 -5.20 -32.72 34.92
CA GLU A 278 -3.78 -32.42 35.01
C GLU A 278 -3.07 -32.84 33.71
N VAL A 279 -2.43 -31.91 33.04
CA VAL A 279 -1.52 -32.19 31.92
C VAL A 279 -0.19 -32.62 32.50
N GLY A 280 0.06 -33.93 32.47
CA GLY A 280 1.30 -34.56 32.91
C GLY A 280 2.48 -34.14 32.03
N ASP A 281 3.52 -33.67 32.69
CA ASP A 281 4.89 -33.58 32.19
C ASP A 281 5.40 -34.98 31.82
N LYS A 282 5.53 -35.27 30.53
CA LYS A 282 6.42 -36.33 30.03
C LYS A 282 6.90 -36.01 28.65
N ASP A 283 8.21 -36.06 28.53
CA ASP A 283 9.10 -36.23 27.40
C ASP A 283 9.97 -34.99 27.08
N LEU A 284 10.97 -34.86 27.95
CA LEU A 284 12.29 -34.33 27.60
C LEU A 284 13.27 -35.53 27.68
N ASP A 285 13.67 -36.02 26.51
CA ASP A 285 14.97 -36.64 26.23
C ASP A 285 15.39 -36.27 24.77
#